data_1431520ddcd26a3840b4b43cdf97f0eb
#
_entry.id   1431520ddcd26a3840b4b43cdf97f0eb
#
_cell.length_a   1.000
_cell.length_b   1.000
_cell.length_c   1.000
_cell.angle_alpha   90.00
_cell.angle_beta   90.00
_cell.angle_gamma   90.00
#
_symmetry.space_group_name_H-M   'P 1'
#
loop_
_entity.id
_entity.type
_entity.pdbx_description
1 polymer ?
#
loop_
_entity_poly.entity_id
_entity_poly.type
_entity_poly.pdbx_seq_one_letter_code
_entity_poly.pdbx_strand_id
1 'polypeptide(L)'
;ESESSLVRQGVLDWWDQAMQTRLNDPKTGAFVIIMQRVHENDLTGHILANEMGDEWDHLMLPARYEVGHPTPIKSSLGFTDPRIIEGELLWPDRVDEKTLGNLERSLGSYASAGQLQQRPAPKGGGILKASWWVPWEKQDLPNNIEYVLQSWDTAFSTKESADYSARTT
;
A
#
# COMPACT_ATOMS: atom_id res chain seq x y z
N GLU A 1 3.71 1.40 15.97
CA GLU A 1 4.78 0.38 15.79
C GLU A 1 5.04 0.11 14.31
N SER A 2 4.02 -0.07 13.46
CA SER A 2 4.17 -0.32 12.02
C SER A 2 4.91 0.77 11.25
N GLU A 3 4.90 2.00 11.76
CA GLU A 3 5.56 3.16 11.18
C GLU A 3 7.07 3.21 11.51
N SER A 4 7.52 2.48 12.52
CA SER A 4 8.93 2.40 12.85
C SER A 4 9.67 1.51 11.86
N SER A 5 10.61 2.07 11.11
CA SER A 5 11.46 1.32 10.17
C SER A 5 12.26 0.24 10.89
N LEU A 6 12.74 0.52 12.11
CA LEU A 6 13.48 -0.44 12.91
C LEU A 6 12.63 -1.67 13.29
N VAL A 7 11.38 -1.45 13.70
CA VAL A 7 10.47 -2.54 14.07
C VAL A 7 10.10 -3.37 12.83
N ARG A 8 9.81 -2.71 11.70
CA ARG A 8 9.55 -3.43 10.44
C ARG A 8 10.76 -4.27 10.03
N GLN A 9 11.95 -3.67 10.01
CA GLN A 9 13.16 -4.39 9.65
C GLN A 9 13.38 -5.64 10.53
N GLY A 10 13.14 -5.52 11.85
CA GLY A 10 13.25 -6.68 12.73
C GLY A 10 12.28 -7.82 12.37
N VAL A 11 11.09 -7.52 11.88
CA VAL A 11 10.14 -8.54 11.39
C VAL A 11 10.62 -9.17 10.10
N LEU A 12 11.17 -8.38 9.18
CA LEU A 12 11.71 -8.87 7.91
C LEU A 12 12.94 -9.76 8.15
N ASP A 13 13.86 -9.32 8.99
CA ASP A 13 15.05 -10.11 9.36
C ASP A 13 14.66 -11.44 10.03
N TRP A 14 13.66 -11.40 10.92
CA TRP A 14 13.14 -12.63 11.54
C TRP A 14 12.54 -13.57 10.50
N TRP A 15 11.79 -13.05 9.54
CA TRP A 15 11.23 -13.84 8.45
C TRP A 15 12.33 -14.49 7.61
N ASP A 16 13.28 -13.70 7.13
CA ASP A 16 14.34 -14.16 6.22
C ASP A 16 15.30 -15.12 6.89
N GLN A 17 15.64 -14.89 8.17
CA GLN A 17 16.67 -15.66 8.87
C GLN A 17 16.13 -16.85 9.67
N ALA A 18 14.88 -16.77 10.16
CA ALA A 18 14.37 -17.78 11.06
C ALA A 18 13.20 -18.58 10.51
N MET A 19 12.22 -17.92 9.84
CA MET A 19 10.98 -18.60 9.42
C MET A 19 11.19 -19.54 8.24
N GLN A 20 12.05 -19.19 7.30
CA GLN A 20 12.33 -19.97 6.08
C GLN A 20 12.73 -21.43 6.36
N THR A 21 13.32 -21.69 7.52
CA THR A 21 13.81 -23.03 7.92
C THR A 21 12.84 -23.77 8.87
N ARG A 22 11.62 -23.27 9.09
CA ARG A 22 10.71 -23.84 10.08
C ARG A 22 9.78 -24.95 9.57
N LEU A 23 9.74 -25.18 8.28
CA LEU A 23 8.98 -26.29 7.73
C LEU A 23 9.61 -27.63 8.12
N ASN A 24 8.84 -28.52 8.73
CA ASN A 24 9.30 -29.87 9.04
C ASN A 24 9.60 -30.66 7.77
N ASP A 25 8.81 -30.46 6.73
CA ASP A 25 9.03 -31.03 5.41
C ASP A 25 8.99 -29.92 4.36
N PRO A 26 10.13 -29.51 3.84
CA PRO A 26 10.18 -28.44 2.82
C PRO A 26 9.53 -28.79 1.49
N LYS A 27 9.29 -30.10 1.21
CA LYS A 27 8.71 -30.55 -0.05
C LYS A 27 7.19 -30.50 -0.09
N THR A 28 6.57 -30.67 1.07
CA THR A 28 5.11 -30.80 1.19
C THR A 28 4.50 -29.77 2.16
N GLY A 29 5.36 -29.12 2.95
CA GLY A 29 4.93 -28.05 3.85
C GLY A 29 4.60 -26.76 3.11
N ALA A 30 3.75 -25.93 3.71
CA ALA A 30 3.41 -24.62 3.19
C ALA A 30 3.43 -23.57 4.30
N PHE A 31 3.77 -22.35 3.94
CA PHE A 31 3.56 -21.17 4.78
C PHE A 31 2.20 -20.57 4.46
N VAL A 32 1.46 -20.22 5.50
CA VAL A 32 0.21 -19.46 5.38
C VAL A 32 0.33 -18.22 6.25
N ILE A 33 0.22 -17.06 5.62
CA ILE A 33 0.33 -15.77 6.30
C ILE A 33 -1.02 -15.06 6.21
N ILE A 34 -1.59 -14.72 7.36
CA ILE A 34 -2.84 -13.97 7.47
C ILE A 34 -2.54 -12.68 8.21
N MET A 35 -2.66 -11.55 7.54
CA MET A 35 -2.41 -10.24 8.14
C MET A 35 -3.21 -9.14 7.47
N GLN A 36 -3.35 -8.02 8.16
CA GLN A 36 -3.79 -6.76 7.55
C GLN A 36 -2.57 -6.01 7.02
N ARG A 37 -2.73 -5.34 5.88
CA ARG A 37 -1.70 -4.47 5.34
C ARG A 37 -1.67 -3.17 6.14
N VAL A 38 -0.51 -2.82 6.67
CA VAL A 38 -0.33 -1.63 7.51
C VAL A 38 0.75 -0.68 6.98
N HIS A 39 1.58 -1.16 6.08
CA HIS A 39 2.63 -0.40 5.41
C HIS A 39 2.98 -1.04 4.07
N GLU A 40 3.43 -0.25 3.10
CA GLU A 40 3.86 -0.80 1.78
C GLU A 40 4.98 -1.82 1.92
N ASN A 41 5.95 -1.55 2.81
CA ASN A 41 7.09 -2.42 3.14
C ASN A 41 6.82 -3.26 4.40
N ASP A 42 5.58 -3.73 4.59
CA ASP A 42 5.28 -4.75 5.60
C ASP A 42 5.71 -6.14 5.11
N LEU A 43 5.53 -7.17 5.93
CA LEU A 43 5.94 -8.53 5.58
C LEU A 43 5.36 -9.01 4.24
N THR A 44 4.08 -8.73 3.99
CA THR A 44 3.47 -9.08 2.69
C THR A 44 4.15 -8.32 1.53
N GLY A 45 4.39 -7.01 1.69
CA GLY A 45 5.09 -6.22 0.69
C GLY A 45 6.49 -6.74 0.40
N HIS A 46 7.23 -7.12 1.45
CA HIS A 46 8.56 -7.72 1.34
C HIS A 46 8.54 -9.05 0.56
N ILE A 47 7.63 -9.96 0.92
CA ILE A 47 7.51 -11.26 0.26
C ILE A 47 7.15 -11.11 -1.22
N LEU A 48 6.20 -10.24 -1.54
CA LEU A 48 5.74 -10.04 -2.92
C LEU A 48 6.79 -9.31 -3.80
N ALA A 49 7.67 -8.54 -3.19
CA ALA A 49 8.76 -7.84 -3.89
C ALA A 49 10.00 -8.73 -4.10
N ASN A 50 10.08 -9.87 -3.43
CA ASN A 50 11.20 -10.81 -3.57
C ASN A 50 11.12 -11.57 -4.90
N GLU A 51 12.27 -12.10 -5.37
CA GLU A 51 12.36 -12.90 -6.60
C GLU A 51 11.42 -14.11 -6.61
N MET A 52 11.09 -14.66 -5.43
CA MET A 52 10.14 -15.77 -5.27
C MET A 52 8.69 -15.31 -5.02
N GLY A 53 8.39 -14.04 -5.13
CA GLY A 53 7.03 -13.51 -4.87
C GLY A 53 5.96 -14.08 -5.80
N ASP A 54 6.34 -14.50 -7.00
CA ASP A 54 5.44 -15.14 -7.97
C ASP A 54 5.01 -16.57 -7.57
N GLU A 55 5.71 -17.20 -6.63
CA GLU A 55 5.36 -18.53 -6.10
C GLU A 55 4.29 -18.48 -5.00
N TRP A 56 3.93 -17.28 -4.55
CA TRP A 56 2.91 -17.07 -3.52
C TRP A 56 1.53 -16.83 -4.11
N ASP A 57 0.55 -17.55 -3.60
CA ASP A 57 -0.84 -17.21 -3.81
C ASP A 57 -1.23 -16.03 -2.91
N HIS A 58 -1.43 -14.86 -3.50
CA HIS A 58 -1.83 -13.67 -2.79
C HIS A 58 -3.34 -13.46 -2.88
N LEU A 59 -4.05 -13.78 -1.81
CA LEU A 59 -5.48 -13.51 -1.68
C LEU A 59 -5.68 -12.17 -0.97
N MET A 60 -6.23 -11.20 -1.68
CA MET A 60 -6.51 -9.89 -1.15
C MET A 60 -7.98 -9.54 -1.40
N LEU A 61 -8.72 -9.29 -0.31
CA LEU A 61 -10.14 -8.99 -0.33
C LEU A 61 -10.37 -7.63 0.34
N PRO A 62 -10.52 -6.54 -0.42
CA PRO A 62 -10.81 -5.23 0.14
C PRO A 62 -12.20 -5.18 0.75
N ALA A 63 -12.39 -4.39 1.80
CA ALA A 63 -13.67 -4.24 2.46
C ALA A 63 -14.75 -3.66 1.53
N ARG A 64 -14.37 -2.73 0.65
CA ARG A 64 -15.17 -2.27 -0.48
C ARG A 64 -14.54 -2.74 -1.78
N TYR A 65 -15.32 -3.29 -2.68
CA TYR A 65 -14.84 -3.66 -4.00
C TYR A 65 -14.41 -2.42 -4.79
N GLU A 66 -13.27 -2.49 -5.43
CA GLU A 66 -12.72 -1.43 -6.29
C GLU A 66 -12.49 -1.99 -7.70
N VAL A 67 -13.19 -1.42 -8.67
CA VAL A 67 -12.95 -1.75 -10.08
C VAL A 67 -11.55 -1.30 -10.47
N GLY A 68 -10.73 -2.23 -10.99
CA GLY A 68 -9.36 -1.93 -11.39
C GLY A 68 -8.38 -1.82 -10.21
N HIS A 69 -8.68 -2.44 -9.07
CA HIS A 69 -7.72 -2.56 -7.98
C HIS A 69 -6.35 -3.06 -8.52
N PRO A 70 -5.23 -2.42 -8.15
CA PRO A 70 -3.92 -2.68 -8.77
C PRO A 70 -3.39 -4.10 -8.54
N THR A 71 -3.90 -4.79 -7.53
CA THR A 71 -3.51 -6.18 -7.27
C THR A 71 -4.71 -7.09 -7.51
N PRO A 72 -4.83 -7.71 -8.69
CA PRO A 72 -5.88 -8.69 -8.91
C PRO A 72 -5.68 -9.87 -7.95
N ILE A 73 -6.79 -10.44 -7.48
CA ILE A 73 -6.74 -11.67 -6.72
C ILE A 73 -6.17 -12.75 -7.64
N LYS A 74 -4.93 -13.14 -7.38
CA LYS A 74 -4.31 -14.30 -8.02
C LYS A 74 -4.38 -15.45 -7.03
N SER A 75 -5.13 -16.48 -7.39
CA SER A 75 -5.12 -17.75 -6.67
C SER A 75 -4.86 -18.86 -7.65
N SER A 76 -3.88 -19.72 -7.37
CA SER A 76 -3.62 -20.94 -8.13
C SER A 76 -4.84 -21.87 -8.17
N LEU A 77 -5.76 -21.70 -7.22
CA LEU A 77 -7.02 -22.43 -7.13
C LEU A 77 -8.15 -21.83 -7.98
N GLY A 78 -7.87 -20.78 -8.75
CA GLY A 78 -8.86 -20.15 -9.64
C GLY A 78 -9.91 -19.32 -8.92
N PHE A 79 -9.66 -18.90 -7.65
CA PHE A 79 -10.57 -18.00 -6.97
C PHE A 79 -10.56 -16.61 -7.60
N THR A 80 -11.75 -16.06 -7.82
CA THR A 80 -11.96 -14.66 -8.23
C THR A 80 -12.97 -14.02 -7.30
N ASP A 81 -12.81 -12.73 -7.03
CA ASP A 81 -13.79 -11.98 -6.26
C ASP A 81 -15.14 -11.97 -7.00
N PRO A 82 -16.21 -12.49 -6.39
CA PRO A 82 -17.52 -12.52 -7.04
C PRO A 82 -18.18 -11.14 -7.16
N ARG A 83 -17.68 -10.14 -6.43
CA ARG A 83 -18.19 -8.77 -6.48
C ARG A 83 -17.80 -8.11 -7.80
N ILE A 84 -18.69 -7.30 -8.34
CA ILE A 84 -18.50 -6.60 -9.63
C ILE A 84 -18.89 -5.13 -9.58
N ILE A 85 -19.54 -4.69 -8.49
CA ILE A 85 -20.06 -3.33 -8.35
C ILE A 85 -19.11 -2.52 -7.49
N GLU A 86 -18.70 -1.36 -7.97
CA GLU A 86 -17.85 -0.42 -7.20
C GLU A 86 -18.45 -0.11 -5.84
N GLY A 87 -17.66 -0.24 -4.77
CA GLY A 87 -18.09 -0.02 -3.40
C GLY A 87 -18.85 -1.17 -2.74
N GLU A 88 -19.11 -2.26 -3.44
CA GLU A 88 -19.80 -3.42 -2.88
C GLU A 88 -19.05 -3.98 -1.67
N LEU A 89 -19.79 -4.21 -0.57
CA LEU A 89 -19.21 -4.66 0.70
C LEU A 89 -18.77 -6.12 0.63
N LEU A 90 -17.63 -6.43 1.27
CA LEU A 90 -17.11 -7.79 1.34
C LEU A 90 -18.05 -8.72 2.11
N TRP A 91 -18.61 -8.27 3.23
CA TRP A 91 -19.47 -9.08 4.07
C TRP A 91 -20.55 -8.23 4.77
N PRO A 92 -21.60 -7.83 4.04
CA PRO A 92 -22.62 -6.90 4.54
C PRO A 92 -23.38 -7.40 5.78
N ASP A 93 -23.57 -8.72 5.94
CA ASP A 93 -24.25 -9.29 7.10
C ASP A 93 -23.46 -9.10 8.42
N ARG A 94 -22.15 -8.97 8.34
CA ARG A 94 -21.26 -8.78 9.49
C ARG A 94 -20.84 -7.33 9.67
N VAL A 95 -20.55 -6.65 8.59
CA VAL A 95 -20.07 -5.27 8.58
C VAL A 95 -20.89 -4.53 7.54
N ASP A 96 -21.98 -3.92 8.00
CA ASP A 96 -22.86 -3.13 7.15
C ASP A 96 -22.24 -1.76 6.80
N GLU A 97 -22.89 -1.04 5.90
CA GLU A 97 -22.44 0.27 5.40
C GLU A 97 -22.18 1.28 6.53
N LYS A 98 -23.08 1.31 7.53
CA LYS A 98 -22.94 2.20 8.69
C LYS A 98 -21.72 1.86 9.54
N THR A 99 -21.53 0.59 9.80
CA THR A 99 -20.41 0.08 10.61
C THR A 99 -19.09 0.33 9.89
N LEU A 100 -19.00 0.00 8.60
CA LEU A 100 -17.79 0.25 7.81
C LEU A 100 -17.48 1.75 7.72
N GLY A 101 -18.46 2.59 7.42
CA GLY A 101 -18.28 4.03 7.37
C GLY A 101 -17.84 4.66 8.71
N ASN A 102 -18.23 4.07 9.84
CA ASN A 102 -17.73 4.48 11.15
C ASN A 102 -16.25 4.09 11.35
N LEU A 103 -15.87 2.88 10.92
CA LEU A 103 -14.48 2.42 10.97
C LEU A 103 -13.59 3.29 10.08
N GLU A 104 -14.01 3.57 8.85
CA GLU A 104 -13.28 4.42 7.90
C GLU A 104 -13.01 5.82 8.50
N ARG A 105 -14.03 6.41 9.13
CA ARG A 105 -13.90 7.72 9.80
C ARG A 105 -12.94 7.67 11.00
N SER A 106 -13.02 6.60 11.78
CA SER A 106 -12.16 6.42 12.96
C SER A 106 -10.69 6.18 12.57
N LEU A 107 -10.45 5.40 11.54
CA LEU A 107 -9.10 5.08 11.05
C LEU A 107 -8.47 6.22 10.26
N GLY A 108 -9.29 7.04 9.61
CA GLY A 108 -8.82 8.02 8.63
C GLY A 108 -8.38 7.38 7.31
N SER A 109 -8.14 8.20 6.30
CA SER A 109 -7.89 7.75 4.92
C SER A 109 -6.67 6.83 4.79
N TYR A 110 -5.59 7.15 5.48
CA TYR A 110 -4.34 6.39 5.42
C TYR A 110 -4.49 4.96 5.96
N ALA A 111 -4.97 4.83 7.21
CA ALA A 111 -5.14 3.52 7.82
C ALA A 111 -6.26 2.70 7.16
N SER A 112 -7.32 3.35 6.68
CA SER A 112 -8.37 2.68 5.90
C SER A 112 -7.85 2.12 4.58
N ALA A 113 -7.01 2.87 3.85
CA ALA A 113 -6.41 2.37 2.62
C ALA A 113 -5.56 1.12 2.85
N GLY A 114 -4.81 1.07 3.94
CA GLY A 114 -4.03 -0.12 4.32
C GLY A 114 -4.90 -1.25 4.84
N GLN A 115 -5.56 -1.03 5.97
CA GLN A 115 -6.20 -2.10 6.74
C GLN A 115 -7.52 -2.59 6.13
N LEU A 116 -8.32 -1.69 5.56
CA LEU A 116 -9.62 -2.06 4.99
C LEU A 116 -9.52 -2.35 3.49
N GLN A 117 -8.75 -1.55 2.76
CA GLN A 117 -8.62 -1.71 1.31
C GLN A 117 -7.36 -2.50 0.90
N GLN A 118 -6.56 -2.99 1.85
CA GLN A 118 -5.36 -3.79 1.63
C GLN A 118 -4.33 -3.12 0.70
N ARG A 119 -4.41 -1.80 0.59
CA ARG A 119 -3.60 -0.96 -0.29
C ARG A 119 -2.85 0.11 0.52
N PRO A 120 -1.83 -0.29 1.29
CA PRO A 120 -1.03 0.67 2.03
C PRO A 120 -0.33 1.63 1.06
N ALA A 121 -0.36 2.91 1.40
CA ALA A 121 0.30 3.96 0.64
C ALA A 121 1.30 4.69 1.56
N PRO A 122 2.34 5.34 1.02
CA PRO A 122 3.21 6.19 1.83
C PRO A 122 2.43 7.29 2.53
N LYS A 123 2.82 7.64 3.76
CA LYS A 123 2.14 8.67 4.58
C LYS A 123 1.93 10.03 3.89
N GLY A 124 2.72 10.35 2.89
CA GLY A 124 2.63 11.60 2.14
C GLY A 124 1.79 11.55 0.86
N GLY A 125 1.33 10.36 0.42
CA GLY A 125 0.73 10.19 -0.92
C GLY A 125 -0.80 10.26 -0.97
N GLY A 126 -1.50 10.28 0.17
CA GLY A 126 -2.96 10.17 0.20
C GLY A 126 -3.75 11.47 0.07
N ILE A 127 -3.12 12.62 0.31
CA ILE A 127 -3.79 13.94 0.31
C ILE A 127 -3.92 14.49 -1.10
N LEU A 128 -2.92 14.27 -1.95
CA LEU A 128 -2.91 14.76 -3.33
C LEU A 128 -3.25 13.63 -4.29
N LYS A 129 -4.38 13.76 -5.00
CA LYS A 129 -4.80 12.78 -6.01
C LYS A 129 -4.04 13.02 -7.31
N ALA A 130 -3.54 11.94 -7.92
CA ALA A 130 -2.86 12.02 -9.21
C ALA A 130 -3.72 12.71 -10.29
N SER A 131 -5.05 12.55 -10.23
CA SER A 131 -6.00 13.21 -11.14
C SER A 131 -6.08 14.73 -10.99
N TRP A 132 -5.53 15.31 -9.94
CA TRP A 132 -5.47 16.76 -9.76
C TRP A 132 -4.30 17.40 -10.49
N TRP A 133 -3.31 16.60 -10.88
CA TRP A 133 -2.15 17.09 -11.62
C TRP A 133 -2.47 17.16 -13.09
N VAL A 134 -2.40 18.35 -13.64
CA VAL A 134 -2.48 18.56 -15.08
C VAL A 134 -1.05 18.71 -15.58
N PRO A 135 -0.47 17.69 -16.24
CA PRO A 135 0.85 17.85 -16.84
C PRO A 135 0.78 18.87 -17.97
N TRP A 136 1.82 19.66 -18.10
CA TRP A 136 2.00 20.62 -19.20
C TRP A 136 3.34 20.34 -19.89
N GLU A 137 3.42 20.70 -21.16
CA GLU A 137 4.63 20.61 -21.93
C GLU A 137 5.27 22.00 -22.10
N LYS A 138 6.56 22.05 -22.45
CA LYS A 138 7.30 23.30 -22.56
C LYS A 138 6.66 24.31 -23.53
N GLN A 139 5.94 23.81 -24.52
CA GLN A 139 5.19 24.62 -25.49
C GLN A 139 3.95 25.29 -24.90
N ASP A 140 3.46 24.82 -23.75
CA ASP A 140 2.29 25.36 -23.06
C ASP A 140 2.67 26.57 -22.17
N LEU A 141 3.96 26.87 -22.03
CA LEU A 141 4.41 28.03 -21.27
C LEU A 141 4.04 29.31 -22.00
N PRO A 142 3.50 30.30 -21.28
CA PRO A 142 3.25 31.62 -21.88
C PRO A 142 4.55 32.26 -22.31
N ASN A 143 4.52 32.92 -23.47
CA ASN A 143 5.69 33.61 -24.02
C ASN A 143 6.16 34.83 -23.20
N ASN A 144 5.29 35.35 -22.33
CA ASN A 144 5.57 36.48 -21.43
C ASN A 144 5.56 35.98 -19.98
N ILE A 145 6.73 35.67 -19.47
CA ILE A 145 6.93 35.37 -18.06
C ILE A 145 7.49 36.63 -17.38
N GLU A 146 6.72 37.24 -16.48
CA GLU A 146 7.16 38.46 -15.78
C GLU A 146 8.17 38.12 -14.68
N TYR A 147 7.98 36.99 -13.97
CA TYR A 147 8.90 36.52 -12.95
C TYR A 147 8.81 35.00 -12.77
N VAL A 148 9.86 34.41 -12.25
CA VAL A 148 9.94 33.00 -11.91
C VAL A 148 10.08 32.90 -10.38
N LEU A 149 9.16 32.18 -9.74
CA LEU A 149 9.20 31.90 -8.32
C LEU A 149 9.70 30.48 -8.10
N GLN A 150 10.64 30.33 -7.17
CA GLN A 150 11.08 29.01 -6.70
C GLN A 150 10.70 28.84 -5.24
N SER A 151 10.04 27.73 -4.91
CA SER A 151 9.77 27.34 -3.55
C SER A 151 10.63 26.12 -3.21
N TRP A 152 11.26 26.17 -2.04
CA TRP A 152 12.14 25.11 -1.55
C TRP A 152 11.58 24.57 -0.23
N ASP A 153 11.44 23.28 -0.16
CA ASP A 153 11.22 22.52 1.06
C ASP A 153 12.49 21.70 1.33
N THR A 154 13.24 22.10 2.35
CA THR A 154 14.56 21.51 2.61
C THR A 154 14.52 20.59 3.83
N ALA A 155 15.11 19.42 3.71
CA ALA A 155 15.31 18.53 4.83
C ALA A 155 16.20 19.19 5.92
N PHE A 156 15.80 19.04 7.18
CA PHE A 156 16.57 19.55 8.32
C PHE A 156 17.79 18.71 8.69
N SER A 157 17.97 17.55 8.07
CA SER A 157 19.00 16.58 8.41
C SER A 157 19.54 15.89 7.18
N THR A 158 20.81 15.55 7.18
CA THR A 158 21.48 14.73 6.16
C THR A 158 21.48 13.24 6.48
N LYS A 159 20.74 12.81 7.51
CA LYS A 159 20.63 11.40 7.88
C LYS A 159 19.82 10.65 6.82
N GLU A 160 20.15 9.38 6.63
CA GLU A 160 19.51 8.49 5.67
C GLU A 160 17.97 8.34 5.90
N SER A 161 17.51 8.63 7.12
CA SER A 161 16.09 8.65 7.51
C SER A 161 15.42 10.03 7.41
N ALA A 162 16.10 11.04 6.87
CA ALA A 162 15.54 12.38 6.71
C ALA A 162 14.65 12.45 5.46
N ASP A 163 13.68 13.37 5.49
CA ASP A 163 12.86 13.66 4.32
C ASP A 163 13.69 14.21 3.16
N TYR A 164 13.20 14.05 1.96
CA TYR A 164 13.83 14.61 0.77
C TYR A 164 13.68 16.12 0.72
N SER A 165 14.69 16.80 0.16
CA SER A 165 14.54 18.20 -0.20
C SER A 165 13.80 18.30 -1.56
N ALA A 166 12.76 19.10 -1.62
CA ALA A 166 11.96 19.31 -2.81
C ALA A 166 12.07 20.77 -3.29
N ARG A 167 12.04 20.95 -4.59
CA ARG A 167 11.98 22.26 -5.23
C ARG A 167 10.89 22.30 -6.28
N THR A 168 10.07 23.34 -6.25
CA THR A 168 9.14 23.71 -7.33
C THR A 168 9.56 25.04 -7.95
N THR A 169 9.35 25.18 -9.24
CA THR A 169 9.69 26.40 -10.01
C THR A 169 8.52 26.79 -10.87
#